data_badca55e2e94865c188dee4d42c4fc0a
#
_entry.id   badca55e2e94865c188dee4d42c4fc0a
#
_cell.length_a   1.000
_cell.length_b   1.000
_cell.length_c   1.000
_cell.angle_alpha   90.00
_cell.angle_beta   90.00
_cell.angle_gamma   90.00
#
_symmetry.space_group_name_H-M   'P 1'
#
loop_
_entity.id
_entity.type
_entity.pdbx_description
1 polymer ?
#
loop_
_entity_poly.entity_id
_entity_poly.type
_entity_poly.pdbx_seq_one_letter_code
_entity_poly.pdbx_strand_id
1 'polypeptide(L)'
;MALLLSNIFTITGAAIFFVFGIVYFYKSSSVKNHCSNVQKKLEELGLHNKIMLFALMRGAGGGAIALATIIIWLQLEYSKYKLPWISLAILITASLFFLASLNAMLMVKRNTTIRPPIAILILAMVFIVAGYLFSISLVNI
;
A
#
# COMPACT_ATOMS: atom_id res chain seq x y z
N MET A 1 -18.49 14.02 14.97
CA MET A 1 -17.03 14.08 15.14
C MET A 1 -16.36 12.75 14.73
N ALA A 2 -16.82 11.60 15.20
CA ALA A 2 -16.24 10.28 14.87
C ALA A 2 -16.24 9.96 13.35
N LEU A 3 -17.31 10.30 12.60
CA LEU A 3 -17.34 10.11 11.14
C LEU A 3 -16.25 10.92 10.41
N LEU A 4 -16.03 12.14 10.83
CA LEU A 4 -15.00 13.00 10.24
C LEU A 4 -13.60 12.43 10.52
N LEU A 5 -13.36 11.95 11.74
CA LEU A 5 -12.11 11.28 12.07
C LEU A 5 -11.92 9.98 11.28
N SER A 6 -12.96 9.14 11.18
CA SER A 6 -12.93 7.94 10.34
C SER A 6 -12.54 8.27 8.88
N ASN A 7 -13.16 9.30 8.30
CA ASN A 7 -12.85 9.73 6.94
C ASN A 7 -11.41 10.19 6.79
N ILE A 8 -10.94 11.07 7.69
CA ILE A 8 -9.58 11.61 7.64
C ILE A 8 -8.55 10.46 7.73
N PHE A 9 -8.70 9.58 8.71
CA PHE A 9 -7.75 8.50 8.90
C PHE A 9 -7.74 7.52 7.73
N THR A 10 -8.90 7.07 7.26
CA THR A 10 -8.98 6.11 6.14
C THR A 10 -8.45 6.72 4.84
N ILE A 11 -8.82 7.97 4.52
CA ILE A 11 -8.34 8.65 3.31
C ILE A 11 -6.83 8.90 3.38
N THR A 12 -6.30 9.26 4.55
CA THR A 12 -4.85 9.43 4.74
C THR A 12 -4.10 8.11 4.53
N GLY A 13 -4.60 7.00 5.09
CA GLY A 13 -4.03 5.67 4.85
C GLY A 13 -4.05 5.27 3.37
N ALA A 14 -5.18 5.53 2.68
CA ALA A 14 -5.30 5.29 1.25
C ALA A 14 -4.36 6.18 0.42
N ALA A 15 -4.18 7.45 0.79
CA ALA A 15 -3.24 8.35 0.12
C ALA A 15 -1.79 7.86 0.25
N ILE A 16 -1.41 7.30 1.40
CA ILE A 16 -0.09 6.69 1.58
C ILE A 16 0.08 5.49 0.64
N PHE A 17 -0.92 4.59 0.52
CA PHE A 17 -0.87 3.50 -0.46
C PHE A 17 -0.81 4.01 -1.90
N PHE A 18 -1.50 5.09 -2.22
CA PHE A 18 -1.48 5.70 -3.54
C PHE A 18 -0.08 6.22 -3.91
N VAL A 19 0.53 7.00 -3.02
CA VAL A 19 1.90 7.52 -3.21
C VAL A 19 2.91 6.36 -3.32
N PHE A 20 2.77 5.35 -2.45
CA PHE A 20 3.57 4.14 -2.53
C PHE A 20 3.44 3.47 -3.90
N GLY A 21 2.21 3.32 -4.39
CA GLY A 21 1.93 2.75 -5.72
C GLY A 21 2.58 3.54 -6.86
N ILE A 22 2.47 4.86 -6.84
CA ILE A 22 3.11 5.75 -7.81
C ILE A 22 4.63 5.56 -7.80
N VAL A 23 5.24 5.57 -6.63
CA VAL A 23 6.70 5.40 -6.50
C VAL A 23 7.14 4.06 -7.09
N TYR A 24 6.43 2.97 -6.81
CA TYR A 24 6.78 1.65 -7.34
C TYR A 24 6.48 1.52 -8.85
N PHE A 25 5.42 2.18 -9.33
CA PHE A 25 5.06 2.16 -10.74
C PHE A 25 6.06 2.92 -11.61
N TYR A 26 6.44 4.14 -11.20
CA TYR A 26 7.33 5.00 -12.00
C TYR A 26 8.81 4.81 -11.70
N LYS A 27 9.19 4.59 -10.44
CA LYS A 27 10.58 4.45 -10.04
C LYS A 27 11.20 3.08 -10.34
N SER A 28 10.40 2.12 -10.82
CA SER A 28 10.95 0.83 -11.25
C SER A 28 12.07 0.97 -12.31
N SER A 29 12.01 2.02 -13.13
CA SER A 29 13.07 2.34 -14.10
C SER A 29 14.20 3.22 -13.55
N SER A 30 14.00 3.90 -12.41
CA SER A 30 14.94 4.87 -11.84
C SER A 30 15.78 4.32 -10.68
N VAL A 31 15.72 3.02 -10.41
CA VAL A 31 16.64 2.33 -9.46
C VAL A 31 18.11 2.49 -9.89
N LYS A 32 18.34 2.97 -11.11
CA LYS A 32 19.67 3.30 -11.64
C LYS A 32 20.48 4.29 -10.79
N ASN A 33 19.86 5.14 -9.97
CA ASN A 33 20.57 6.29 -9.40
C ASN A 33 20.82 6.25 -7.89
N HIS A 34 20.32 5.29 -7.12
CA HIS A 34 20.41 5.36 -5.65
C HIS A 34 21.15 4.23 -4.94
N CYS A 35 21.54 3.15 -5.63
CA CYS A 35 22.34 2.10 -5.00
C CYS A 35 23.32 1.48 -5.99
N SER A 36 24.56 1.95 -6.00
CA SER A 36 25.64 1.40 -6.83
C SER A 36 25.84 -0.12 -6.64
N ASN A 37 25.57 -0.64 -5.45
CA ASN A 37 25.65 -2.08 -5.15
C ASN A 37 24.46 -2.88 -5.72
N VAL A 38 23.26 -2.29 -5.85
CA VAL A 38 22.09 -2.92 -6.48
C VAL A 38 22.27 -2.93 -7.99
N GLN A 39 22.87 -1.90 -8.55
CA GLN A 39 23.14 -1.81 -9.98
C GLN A 39 24.11 -2.90 -10.45
N LYS A 40 25.20 -3.17 -9.72
CA LYS A 40 26.12 -4.26 -10.04
C LYS A 40 25.42 -5.62 -10.02
N LYS A 41 24.63 -5.92 -8.99
CA LYS A 41 23.86 -7.18 -8.92
C LYS A 41 22.74 -7.24 -9.96
N LEU A 42 22.13 -6.12 -10.33
CA LEU A 42 21.16 -6.06 -11.43
C LEU A 42 21.83 -6.24 -12.82
N GLU A 43 23.07 -5.81 -12.96
CA GLU A 43 23.85 -5.99 -14.21
C GLU A 43 24.28 -7.45 -14.40
N GLU A 44 24.49 -8.19 -13.32
CA GLU A 44 24.75 -9.62 -13.32
C GLU A 44 23.50 -10.47 -13.63
N LEU A 45 22.30 -9.92 -13.43
CA LEU A 45 21.04 -10.57 -13.82
C LEU A 45 20.87 -10.48 -15.35
N GLY A 46 20.63 -11.60 -16.01
CA GLY A 46 20.31 -11.62 -17.44
C GLY A 46 19.16 -10.67 -17.78
N LEU A 47 19.14 -10.15 -19.00
CA LEU A 47 18.14 -9.18 -19.48
C LEU A 47 16.69 -9.62 -19.19
N HIS A 48 16.40 -10.90 -19.34
CA HIS A 48 15.08 -11.48 -19.09
C HIS A 48 14.63 -11.32 -17.63
N ASN A 49 15.51 -11.59 -16.67
CA ASN A 49 15.22 -11.47 -15.25
C ASN A 49 15.01 -9.99 -14.82
N LYS A 50 15.72 -9.04 -15.46
CA LYS A 50 15.52 -7.60 -15.22
C LYS A 50 14.14 -7.16 -15.69
N ILE A 51 13.73 -7.56 -16.88
CA ILE A 51 12.41 -7.22 -17.44
C ILE A 51 11.30 -7.78 -16.55
N MET A 52 11.43 -9.04 -16.12
CA MET A 52 10.47 -9.69 -15.22
C MET A 52 10.35 -8.97 -13.87
N LEU A 53 11.48 -8.59 -13.27
CA LEU A 53 11.51 -7.85 -12.00
C LEU A 53 10.80 -6.49 -12.13
N PHE A 54 11.08 -5.73 -13.20
CA PHE A 54 10.43 -4.44 -13.44
C PHE A 54 8.94 -4.58 -13.73
N ALA A 55 8.53 -5.62 -14.45
CA ALA A 55 7.12 -5.89 -14.68
C ALA A 55 6.37 -6.21 -13.37
N LEU A 56 6.96 -7.03 -12.49
CA LEU A 56 6.40 -7.32 -11.17
C LEU A 56 6.30 -6.07 -10.28
N MET A 57 7.33 -5.22 -10.27
CA MET A 57 7.30 -3.96 -9.51
C MET A 57 6.20 -3.02 -10.01
N ARG A 58 6.03 -2.89 -11.35
CA ARG A 58 4.96 -2.09 -11.94
C ARG A 58 3.59 -2.67 -11.64
N GLY A 59 3.45 -4.01 -11.71
CA GLY A 59 2.22 -4.69 -11.33
C GLY A 59 1.83 -4.43 -9.87
N ALA A 60 2.77 -4.54 -8.94
CA ALA A 60 2.56 -4.25 -7.52
C ALA A 60 2.20 -2.76 -7.30
N GLY A 61 2.89 -1.83 -7.99
CA GLY A 61 2.58 -0.40 -7.94
C GLY A 61 1.18 -0.09 -8.48
N GLY A 62 0.81 -0.68 -9.63
CA GLY A 62 -0.54 -0.54 -10.20
C GLY A 62 -1.62 -1.09 -9.27
N GLY A 63 -1.37 -2.26 -8.66
CA GLY A 63 -2.26 -2.84 -7.66
C GLY A 63 -2.48 -1.95 -6.45
N ALA A 64 -1.42 -1.29 -5.94
CA ALA A 64 -1.51 -0.35 -4.83
C ALA A 64 -2.33 0.91 -5.20
N ILE A 65 -2.17 1.44 -6.41
CA ILE A 65 -2.96 2.58 -6.90
C ILE A 65 -4.43 2.20 -7.02
N ALA A 66 -4.74 1.06 -7.63
CA ALA A 66 -6.11 0.57 -7.78
C ALA A 66 -6.78 0.37 -6.42
N LEU A 67 -6.07 -0.26 -5.47
CA LEU A 67 -6.56 -0.46 -4.10
C LEU A 67 -6.85 0.87 -3.41
N ALA A 68 -5.93 1.82 -3.46
CA ALA A 68 -6.12 3.14 -2.85
C ALA A 68 -7.34 3.86 -3.41
N THR A 69 -7.54 3.81 -4.72
CA THR A 69 -8.71 4.39 -5.40
C THR A 69 -10.01 3.75 -4.93
N ILE A 70 -10.04 2.41 -4.83
CA ILE A 70 -11.21 1.67 -4.33
C ILE A 70 -11.50 2.02 -2.87
N ILE A 71 -10.48 2.09 -2.01
CA ILE A 71 -10.64 2.46 -0.60
C ILE A 71 -11.23 3.87 -0.47
N ILE A 72 -10.73 4.84 -1.24
CA ILE A 72 -11.26 6.21 -1.23
C ILE A 72 -12.73 6.21 -1.66
N TRP A 73 -13.08 5.51 -2.74
CA TRP A 73 -14.45 5.42 -3.20
C TRP A 73 -15.36 4.78 -2.17
N LEU A 74 -14.99 3.62 -1.62
CA LEU A 74 -15.77 2.95 -0.57
C LEU A 74 -15.93 3.82 0.68
N GLN A 75 -14.91 4.61 1.05
CA GLN A 75 -15.03 5.53 2.18
C GLN A 75 -16.00 6.68 1.91
N LEU A 76 -16.08 7.18 0.69
CA LEU A 76 -17.09 8.17 0.29
C LEU A 76 -18.51 7.58 0.35
N GLU A 77 -18.69 6.34 -0.10
CA GLU A 77 -19.98 5.64 0.01
C GLU A 77 -20.35 5.35 1.48
N TYR A 78 -19.37 4.95 2.31
CA TYR A 78 -19.58 4.82 3.75
C TYR A 78 -20.06 6.12 4.40
N SER A 79 -19.49 7.25 3.99
CA SER A 79 -19.88 8.57 4.53
C SER A 79 -21.34 8.92 4.23
N LYS A 80 -21.89 8.44 3.09
CA LYS A 80 -23.29 8.70 2.69
C LYS A 80 -24.25 7.74 3.39
N TYR A 81 -23.97 6.46 3.35
CA TYR A 81 -24.92 5.40 3.73
C TYR A 81 -24.69 4.85 5.14
N LYS A 82 -23.51 5.07 5.73
CA LYS A 82 -23.09 4.61 7.08
C LYS A 82 -23.28 3.08 7.28
N LEU A 83 -23.11 2.30 6.21
CA LEU A 83 -23.25 0.86 6.26
C LEU A 83 -21.99 0.20 6.85
N PRO A 84 -22.07 -0.50 8.00
CA PRO A 84 -20.87 -1.02 8.71
C PRO A 84 -20.05 -2.00 7.88
N TRP A 85 -20.69 -2.76 6.98
CA TRP A 85 -20.00 -3.73 6.13
C TRP A 85 -19.00 -3.07 5.16
N ILE A 86 -19.22 -1.79 4.78
CA ILE A 86 -18.30 -1.06 3.89
C ILE A 86 -16.98 -0.81 4.60
N SER A 87 -17.01 -0.35 5.85
CA SER A 87 -15.79 -0.13 6.63
C SER A 87 -15.05 -1.43 6.92
N LEU A 88 -15.77 -2.52 7.12
CA LEU A 88 -15.18 -3.86 7.26
C LEU A 88 -14.53 -4.32 5.95
N ALA A 89 -15.18 -4.11 4.79
CA ALA A 89 -14.63 -4.44 3.48
C ALA A 89 -13.33 -3.68 3.21
N ILE A 90 -13.27 -2.39 3.56
CA ILE A 90 -12.05 -1.59 3.46
C ILE A 90 -10.93 -2.21 4.30
N LEU A 91 -11.21 -2.57 5.55
CA LEU A 91 -10.21 -3.15 6.44
C LEU A 91 -9.69 -4.49 5.92
N ILE A 92 -10.57 -5.39 5.48
CA ILE A 92 -10.19 -6.72 4.94
C ILE A 92 -9.31 -6.54 3.70
N THR A 93 -9.74 -5.72 2.75
CA THR A 93 -9.03 -5.52 1.48
C THR A 93 -7.64 -4.90 1.72
N ALA A 94 -7.56 -3.89 2.59
CA ALA A 94 -6.29 -3.28 2.97
C ALA A 94 -5.36 -4.27 3.69
N SER A 95 -5.92 -5.11 4.59
CA SER A 95 -5.14 -6.12 5.32
C SER A 95 -4.55 -7.18 4.40
N LEU A 96 -5.30 -7.66 3.42
CA LEU A 96 -4.81 -8.65 2.44
C LEU A 96 -3.65 -8.07 1.62
N PHE A 97 -3.80 -6.84 1.13
CA PHE A 97 -2.72 -6.17 0.40
C PHE A 97 -1.50 -5.90 1.28
N PHE A 98 -1.72 -5.47 2.53
CA PHE A 98 -0.66 -5.26 3.51
C PHE A 98 0.14 -6.53 3.75
N LEU A 99 -0.51 -7.67 4.02
CA LEU A 99 0.14 -8.95 4.28
C LEU A 99 0.93 -9.44 3.07
N ALA A 100 0.36 -9.34 1.87
CA ALA A 100 1.05 -9.71 0.63
C ALA A 100 2.29 -8.84 0.39
N SER A 101 2.15 -7.53 0.55
CA SER A 101 3.25 -6.57 0.37
C SER A 101 4.33 -6.72 1.44
N LEU A 102 3.93 -6.94 2.70
CA LEU A 102 4.85 -7.17 3.81
C LEU A 102 5.68 -8.45 3.58
N ASN A 103 5.03 -9.53 3.18
CA ASN A 103 5.72 -10.79 2.89
C ASN A 103 6.75 -10.61 1.75
N ALA A 104 6.37 -9.94 0.67
CA ALA A 104 7.29 -9.63 -0.43
C ALA A 104 8.48 -8.78 0.04
N MET A 105 8.24 -7.74 0.86
CA MET A 105 9.29 -6.89 1.40
C MET A 105 10.22 -7.61 2.37
N LEU A 106 9.68 -8.50 3.21
CA LEU A 106 10.49 -9.33 4.12
C LEU A 106 11.37 -10.31 3.35
N MET A 107 10.84 -10.89 2.27
CA MET A 107 11.62 -11.75 1.38
C MET A 107 12.80 -10.99 0.76
N VAL A 108 12.56 -9.79 0.26
CA VAL A 108 13.61 -8.91 -0.27
C VAL A 108 14.64 -8.59 0.83
N LYS A 109 14.18 -8.19 2.03
CA LYS A 109 15.08 -7.86 3.15
C LYS A 109 15.95 -9.04 3.59
N ARG A 110 15.42 -10.28 3.55
CA ARG A 110 16.17 -11.48 3.95
C ARG A 110 17.22 -11.90 2.92
N ASN A 111 16.93 -11.70 1.64
CA ASN A 111 17.76 -12.19 0.54
C ASN A 111 18.66 -11.09 -0.08
N THR A 112 18.51 -9.84 0.35
CA THR A 112 19.29 -8.71 -0.18
C THR A 112 19.70 -7.77 0.94
N THR A 113 20.70 -6.94 0.66
CA THR A 113 21.13 -5.85 1.56
C THR A 113 20.24 -4.60 1.47
N ILE A 114 19.19 -4.66 0.64
CA ILE A 114 18.25 -3.54 0.41
C ILE A 114 17.31 -3.41 1.61
N ARG A 115 17.08 -2.17 2.05
CA ARG A 115 16.10 -1.86 3.10
C ARG A 115 14.78 -1.40 2.45
N PRO A 116 13.78 -2.29 2.31
CA PRO A 116 12.49 -1.89 1.77
C PRO A 116 11.78 -0.93 2.75
N PRO A 117 10.90 -0.04 2.27
CA PRO A 117 10.21 0.94 3.10
C PRO A 117 9.02 0.32 3.87
N ILE A 118 9.31 -0.68 4.72
CA ILE A 118 8.30 -1.39 5.52
C ILE A 118 7.55 -0.43 6.47
N ALA A 119 8.25 0.58 7.01
CA ALA A 119 7.67 1.56 7.92
C ALA A 119 6.51 2.34 7.29
N ILE A 120 6.62 2.71 6.01
CA ILE A 120 5.56 3.42 5.28
C ILE A 120 4.30 2.54 5.14
N LEU A 121 4.50 1.26 4.85
CA LEU A 121 3.41 0.30 4.72
C LEU A 121 2.69 0.08 6.06
N ILE A 122 3.46 -0.05 7.15
CA ILE A 122 2.90 -0.16 8.52
C ILE A 122 2.12 1.11 8.87
N LEU A 123 2.67 2.29 8.60
CA LEU A 123 2.02 3.56 8.87
C LEU A 123 0.66 3.65 8.15
N ALA A 124 0.60 3.30 6.87
CA ALA A 124 -0.65 3.28 6.11
C ALA A 124 -1.70 2.37 6.76
N MET A 125 -1.29 1.17 7.20
CA MET A 125 -2.19 0.21 7.84
C MET A 125 -2.69 0.72 9.19
N VAL A 126 -1.84 1.36 10.01
CA VAL A 126 -2.23 1.98 11.29
C VAL A 126 -3.32 3.03 11.07
N PHE A 127 -3.20 3.88 10.04
CA PHE A 127 -4.22 4.86 9.70
C PHE A 127 -5.55 4.21 9.30
N ILE A 128 -5.53 3.14 8.50
CA ILE A 128 -6.77 2.44 8.09
C ILE A 128 -7.44 1.77 9.30
N VAL A 129 -6.66 1.11 10.18
CA VAL A 129 -7.20 0.50 11.41
C VAL A 129 -7.80 1.56 12.32
N ALA A 130 -7.14 2.70 12.51
CA ALA A 130 -7.68 3.81 13.29
C ALA A 130 -9.00 4.32 12.68
N GLY A 131 -9.06 4.50 11.36
CA GLY A 131 -10.29 4.89 10.65
C GLY A 131 -11.44 3.90 10.88
N TYR A 132 -11.15 2.60 10.86
CA TYR A 132 -12.12 1.55 11.15
C TYR A 132 -12.62 1.60 12.60
N LEU A 133 -11.73 1.78 13.59
CA LEU A 133 -12.13 1.89 15.00
C LEU A 133 -13.07 3.08 15.23
N PHE A 134 -12.79 4.23 14.60
CA PHE A 134 -13.71 5.37 14.65
C PHE A 134 -15.04 5.10 13.94
N SER A 135 -15.07 4.24 12.90
CA SER A 135 -16.32 3.87 12.25
C SER A 135 -17.21 3.01 13.13
N ILE A 136 -16.64 2.07 13.89
CA ILE A 136 -17.39 1.22 14.84
C ILE A 136 -17.97 2.04 15.98
N SER A 137 -17.24 3.03 16.48
CA SER A 137 -17.73 3.89 17.58
C SER A 137 -19.01 4.65 17.19
N LEU A 138 -19.33 4.78 15.90
CA LEU A 138 -20.57 5.39 15.41
C LEU A 138 -21.76 4.44 15.40
N VAL A 139 -21.52 3.13 15.36
CA VAL A 139 -22.59 2.12 15.30
C VAL A 139 -23.11 1.78 16.70
N ASN A 140 -22.27 2.03 17.73
CA ASN A 140 -22.58 1.71 19.12
C ASN A 140 -23.19 2.90 19.91
N ILE A 141 -23.52 4.02 19.23
CA ILE A 141 -24.25 5.16 19.77
C ILE A 141 -25.62 5.26 19.10
#